data_a54be9680f6bccd5dcb1fb03b2cf71a3
#
_entry.id   a54be9680f6bccd5dcb1fb03b2cf71a3
#
_cell.length_a   1.000
_cell.length_b   1.000
_cell.length_c   1.000
_cell.angle_alpha   90.00
_cell.angle_beta   90.00
_cell.angle_gamma   90.00
#
_symmetry.space_group_name_H-M   'P 1'
#
loop_
_entity.id
_entity.type
_entity.pdbx_description
1 polymer ?
#
loop_
_entity_poly.entity_id
_entity_poly.type
_entity_poly.pdbx_seq_one_letter_code
_entity_poly.pdbx_strand_id
1 'polypeptide(L)'
;MFLRKASLAALIGGCLLLSAAPSIHAEEGDYSALQTLINLFNPPKADHPVTPDQRLGPYPLLSNPAGFADGFKPGAYDQWQTIQLAPETGAICGNGSPYKFFLLRSAQTTNTVIYMEGGGACWDYGSCTGQAGIRGARNPNGIPDNYMTISNPGALLVSPFVGRLNLLDLVNLLNGELPQLQPLKTQQWNIVYAPYCTGDIYSGDRVAVYPDPSGQQQPLIWHHNGLRNERAMLAWLKDNLPRPGQMLSTGCSAGGTGSLTNYAARRKDMGSPRSFLLDDSGPIFSAPTGGKPADYPSEPLFAQIRQAWGLDDANGPLSTLQHYLPGFDRSDMGSIYPALSAQFPADRLGHTHFWQDLNYSSYSYERFYPEIANAPDQATKERLIHQLWAIDTNRLRQTTDALNNFGGYFPQYRALNESHCTTIVDLRNGDIQEQHLELIDFINNVLDGQGRVLHASETSDAADRAKPANPLYLLVDQLLSKGL
;
A
#
# COMPACT_ATOMS: atom_id res chain seq x y z
N MET A 1 16.81 -34.09 -14.53
CA MET A 1 15.90 -32.97 -14.79
C MET A 1 14.53 -33.10 -14.07
N PHE A 2 14.05 -34.32 -13.79
CA PHE A 2 12.77 -34.55 -13.09
C PHE A 2 12.81 -34.41 -11.56
N LEU A 3 13.94 -34.55 -10.92
CA LEU A 3 14.08 -34.49 -9.44
C LEU A 3 14.12 -33.01 -8.88
N ARG A 4 14.50 -32.02 -9.71
CA ARG A 4 14.56 -30.60 -9.26
C ARG A 4 13.19 -29.90 -9.18
N LYS A 5 12.21 -30.37 -9.98
CA LYS A 5 10.82 -29.82 -9.92
C LYS A 5 10.04 -30.27 -8.69
N ALA A 6 10.47 -31.36 -8.05
CA ALA A 6 9.83 -31.86 -6.83
C ALA A 6 10.15 -31.04 -5.58
N SER A 7 11.29 -30.32 -5.54
CA SER A 7 11.73 -29.59 -4.36
C SER A 7 10.95 -28.28 -4.11
N LEU A 8 10.55 -27.57 -5.15
CA LEU A 8 9.78 -26.34 -5.02
C LEU A 8 8.31 -26.63 -4.66
N ALA A 9 7.74 -27.67 -5.30
CA ALA A 9 6.41 -28.18 -4.93
C ALA A 9 6.38 -28.75 -3.51
N ALA A 10 7.50 -29.33 -3.03
CA ALA A 10 7.64 -29.82 -1.66
C ALA A 10 7.81 -28.69 -0.63
N LEU A 11 8.45 -27.56 -0.97
CA LEU A 11 8.56 -26.41 -0.06
C LEU A 11 7.20 -25.69 0.08
N ILE A 12 6.48 -25.52 -1.02
CA ILE A 12 5.13 -24.93 -1.03
C ILE A 12 4.11 -25.96 -0.50
N GLY A 13 4.24 -27.21 -0.86
CA GLY A 13 3.43 -28.31 -0.35
C GLY A 13 3.74 -28.69 1.10
N GLY A 14 4.99 -28.54 1.56
CA GLY A 14 5.38 -28.74 2.95
C GLY A 14 4.78 -27.69 3.90
N CYS A 15 4.64 -26.44 3.47
CA CYS A 15 3.86 -25.45 4.19
C CYS A 15 2.35 -25.75 4.22
N LEU A 16 1.84 -26.48 3.22
CA LEU A 16 0.43 -26.91 3.16
C LEU A 16 0.15 -28.20 3.97
N LEU A 17 1.14 -29.04 4.21
CA LEU A 17 0.97 -30.34 4.91
C LEU A 17 1.27 -30.27 6.42
N LEU A 18 1.86 -29.19 6.93
CA LEU A 18 2.10 -28.99 8.37
C LEU A 18 0.85 -28.51 9.15
N SER A 19 -0.28 -28.35 8.48
CA SER A 19 -1.53 -27.86 9.09
C SER A 19 -2.53 -28.95 9.50
N ALA A 20 -2.17 -30.23 9.48
CA ALA A 20 -3.01 -31.32 9.99
C ALA A 20 -2.73 -31.58 11.50
N ALA A 21 -2.76 -30.54 12.34
CA ALA A 21 -2.83 -30.67 13.79
C ALA A 21 -4.25 -30.32 14.26
N PRO A 22 -4.76 -30.98 15.31
CA PRO A 22 -6.15 -30.80 15.76
C PRO A 22 -6.40 -29.36 16.18
N SER A 23 -7.58 -28.87 15.85
CA SER A 23 -8.08 -27.55 16.22
C SER A 23 -7.97 -27.28 17.72
N ILE A 24 -6.91 -26.60 18.11
CA ILE A 24 -6.86 -25.86 19.35
C ILE A 24 -7.64 -24.58 19.08
N HIS A 25 -8.58 -24.23 19.93
CA HIS A 25 -9.28 -22.96 19.84
C HIS A 25 -8.24 -21.84 19.79
N ALA A 26 -8.07 -21.25 18.61
CA ALA A 26 -7.22 -20.08 18.44
C ALA A 26 -7.88 -18.93 19.20
N GLU A 27 -7.15 -18.25 20.04
CA GLU A 27 -7.56 -16.98 20.60
C GLU A 27 -7.77 -15.96 19.47
N GLU A 28 -8.71 -15.05 19.65
CA GLU A 28 -9.06 -13.99 18.68
C GLU A 28 -7.76 -13.28 18.24
N GLY A 29 -7.37 -13.45 16.96
CA GLY A 29 -6.17 -12.86 16.40
C GLY A 29 -5.03 -13.81 16.05
N ASP A 30 -5.11 -15.09 16.40
CA ASP A 30 -4.09 -16.08 16.04
C ASP A 30 -4.47 -16.82 14.76
N TYR A 31 -3.79 -16.51 13.64
CA TYR A 31 -4.00 -17.14 12.35
C TYR A 31 -3.01 -18.29 12.13
N SER A 32 -3.51 -19.45 11.68
CA SER A 32 -2.63 -20.49 11.15
C SER A 32 -1.92 -19.98 9.88
N ALA A 33 -0.77 -20.55 9.52
CA ALA A 33 -0.06 -20.18 8.28
C ALA A 33 -0.94 -20.32 7.04
N LEU A 34 -1.82 -21.33 7.01
CA LEU A 34 -2.80 -21.51 5.94
C LEU A 34 -3.85 -20.39 5.95
N GLN A 35 -4.38 -20.03 7.11
CA GLN A 35 -5.36 -18.94 7.22
C GLN A 35 -4.74 -17.60 6.86
N THR A 36 -3.48 -17.38 7.22
CA THR A 36 -2.73 -16.19 6.83
C THR A 36 -2.54 -16.13 5.31
N LEU A 37 -2.21 -17.24 4.67
CA LEU A 37 -2.15 -17.32 3.19
C LEU A 37 -3.53 -17.07 2.57
N ILE A 38 -4.58 -17.64 3.11
CA ILE A 38 -5.96 -17.41 2.65
C ILE A 38 -6.32 -15.93 2.82
N ASN A 39 -6.00 -15.33 3.96
CA ASN A 39 -6.29 -13.93 4.24
C ASN A 39 -5.42 -12.97 3.41
N LEU A 40 -4.23 -13.39 3.00
CA LEU A 40 -3.38 -12.65 2.08
C LEU A 40 -4.08 -12.44 0.73
N PHE A 41 -4.80 -13.47 0.26
CA PHE A 41 -5.43 -13.48 -1.06
C PHE A 41 -6.96 -13.33 -1.02
N ASN A 42 -7.58 -13.58 0.14
CA ASN A 42 -9.01 -13.44 0.34
C ASN A 42 -9.26 -13.02 1.81
N PRO A 43 -9.07 -11.73 2.13
CA PRO A 43 -9.27 -11.26 3.49
C PRO A 43 -10.67 -11.57 3.97
N PRO A 44 -10.83 -11.98 5.23
CA PRO A 44 -12.14 -12.24 5.79
C PRO A 44 -13.00 -10.96 5.72
N LYS A 45 -14.31 -11.15 5.58
CA LYS A 45 -15.26 -10.05 5.64
C LYS A 45 -15.28 -9.47 7.07
N ALA A 46 -15.52 -8.17 7.16
CA ALA A 46 -15.76 -7.53 8.45
C ALA A 46 -17.08 -8.07 9.04
N ASP A 47 -16.99 -8.86 10.09
CA ASP A 47 -18.13 -9.55 10.73
C ASP A 47 -18.47 -8.98 12.10
N HIS A 48 -17.68 -8.06 12.64
CA HIS A 48 -17.91 -7.43 13.93
C HIS A 48 -18.30 -5.96 13.76
N PRO A 49 -19.60 -5.61 13.78
CA PRO A 49 -20.01 -4.22 13.79
C PRO A 49 -19.50 -3.55 15.07
N VAL A 50 -18.88 -2.38 14.92
CA VAL A 50 -18.34 -1.60 16.03
C VAL A 50 -19.46 -0.76 16.63
N THR A 51 -19.50 -0.63 17.95
CA THR A 51 -20.52 0.15 18.61
C THR A 51 -20.34 1.66 18.40
N PRO A 52 -21.42 2.47 18.39
CA PRO A 52 -21.31 3.94 18.26
C PRO A 52 -20.46 4.62 19.33
N ASP A 53 -20.28 3.97 20.48
CA ASP A 53 -19.53 4.51 21.62
C ASP A 53 -18.01 4.56 21.39
N GLN A 54 -17.53 3.90 20.35
CA GLN A 54 -16.11 3.92 19.95
C GLN A 54 -15.74 5.13 19.08
N ARG A 55 -16.53 6.17 19.07
CA ARG A 55 -16.22 7.43 18.39
C ARG A 55 -14.98 8.06 19.00
N LEU A 56 -14.01 8.34 18.16
CA LEU A 56 -12.81 9.05 18.56
C LEU A 56 -13.15 10.52 18.80
N GLY A 57 -12.56 11.10 19.86
CA GLY A 57 -12.63 12.54 20.11
C GLY A 57 -11.92 13.38 19.03
N PRO A 58 -11.89 14.71 19.19
CA PRO A 58 -11.15 15.58 18.30
C PRO A 58 -9.69 15.14 18.18
N TYR A 59 -9.11 15.36 17.03
CA TYR A 59 -7.77 14.92 16.65
C TYR A 59 -6.71 15.34 17.67
N PRO A 60 -6.02 14.43 18.37
CA PRO A 60 -4.91 14.82 19.22
C PRO A 60 -3.74 15.24 18.31
N LEU A 61 -3.42 16.53 18.31
CA LEU A 61 -2.15 16.98 17.79
C LEU A 61 -1.05 16.23 18.54
N LEU A 62 -0.27 15.39 17.86
CA LEU A 62 0.97 14.73 18.28
C LEU A 62 1.38 14.94 19.75
N SER A 63 0.54 14.68 20.70
CA SER A 63 0.92 14.48 22.07
C SER A 63 1.33 13.01 22.18
N ASN A 64 2.46 12.75 22.83
CA ASN A 64 3.01 11.43 23.04
C ASN A 64 1.91 10.37 23.13
N PRO A 65 1.85 9.41 22.20
CA PRO A 65 1.13 8.23 22.50
C PRO A 65 1.78 7.70 23.77
N ALA A 66 1.01 7.47 24.80
CA ALA A 66 1.52 6.71 25.92
C ALA A 66 2.17 5.47 25.31
N GLY A 67 3.49 5.37 25.40
CA GLY A 67 4.22 4.19 24.96
C GLY A 67 3.57 2.95 25.58
N PHE A 68 4.02 1.79 25.26
CA PHE A 68 3.59 0.60 26.00
C PHE A 68 3.54 0.93 27.49
N ALA A 69 2.43 0.60 28.14
CA ALA A 69 2.25 0.84 29.57
C ALA A 69 3.42 0.29 30.43
N ASP A 70 4.15 -0.69 29.90
CA ASP A 70 5.30 -1.36 30.52
C ASP A 70 6.67 -0.90 30.02
N GLY A 71 6.72 0.15 29.18
CA GLY A 71 7.97 0.63 28.56
C GLY A 71 8.44 -0.28 27.42
N PHE A 72 8.65 0.33 26.24
CA PHE A 72 9.22 -0.37 25.10
C PHE A 72 10.66 -0.80 25.41
N LYS A 73 10.90 -2.11 25.39
CA LYS A 73 12.25 -2.66 25.38
C LYS A 73 12.61 -3.02 23.95
N PRO A 74 13.62 -2.35 23.35
CA PRO A 74 14.07 -2.73 22.02
C PRO A 74 14.42 -4.22 22.04
N GLY A 75 13.77 -5.00 21.17
CA GLY A 75 14.12 -6.40 20.94
C GLY A 75 15.46 -6.54 20.23
N ALA A 76 15.83 -7.77 19.92
CA ALA A 76 17.03 -8.05 19.16
C ALA A 76 16.98 -7.38 17.77
N TYR A 77 18.15 -7.01 17.25
CA TYR A 77 18.28 -6.59 15.88
C TYR A 77 17.94 -7.73 14.92
N ASP A 78 17.48 -7.38 13.72
CA ASP A 78 17.12 -8.31 12.66
C ASP A 78 16.02 -9.32 13.04
N GLN A 79 15.17 -8.93 13.98
CA GLN A 79 13.98 -9.66 14.38
C GLN A 79 12.76 -8.73 14.34
N TRP A 80 11.66 -9.23 13.76
CA TRP A 80 10.39 -8.52 13.75
C TRP A 80 9.81 -8.38 15.16
N GLN A 81 9.35 -7.20 15.47
CA GLN A 81 8.67 -6.85 16.71
C GLN A 81 7.29 -6.31 16.40
N THR A 82 6.29 -6.82 17.12
CA THR A 82 4.91 -6.30 17.07
C THR A 82 4.79 -5.13 18.03
N ILE A 83 4.30 -4.00 17.54
CA ILE A 83 4.05 -2.79 18.30
C ILE A 83 2.55 -2.52 18.29
N GLN A 84 1.85 -2.84 19.36
CA GLN A 84 0.46 -2.45 19.53
C GLN A 84 0.38 -1.06 20.15
N LEU A 85 -0.34 -0.15 19.50
CA LEU A 85 -0.55 1.18 20.04
C LEU A 85 -1.59 1.16 21.17
N ALA A 86 -1.34 1.97 22.20
CA ALA A 86 -2.24 2.06 23.33
C ALA A 86 -3.61 2.62 22.91
N PRO A 87 -4.72 2.16 23.49
CA PRO A 87 -6.07 2.63 23.17
C PRO A 87 -6.25 4.14 23.27
N GLU A 88 -5.53 4.78 24.20
CA GLU A 88 -5.56 6.22 24.46
C GLU A 88 -5.04 7.05 23.28
N THR A 89 -4.27 6.43 22.36
CA THR A 89 -3.81 7.06 21.12
C THR A 89 -4.96 7.25 20.12
N GLY A 90 -6.05 6.53 20.29
CA GLY A 90 -7.15 6.44 19.35
C GLY A 90 -6.81 5.65 18.08
N ALA A 91 -5.70 4.92 18.05
CA ALA A 91 -5.28 4.11 16.90
C ALA A 91 -6.03 2.78 16.88
N ILE A 92 -6.93 2.62 15.91
CA ILE A 92 -7.77 1.43 15.75
C ILE A 92 -7.94 1.05 14.27
N CYS A 93 -8.28 -0.21 14.03
CA CYS A 93 -8.71 -0.69 12.71
C CYS A 93 -10.17 -0.32 12.40
N GLY A 94 -10.61 -0.57 11.17
CA GLY A 94 -11.97 -0.26 10.72
C GLY A 94 -13.06 -0.92 11.54
N ASN A 95 -12.83 -2.12 12.06
CA ASN A 95 -13.73 -2.85 12.96
C ASN A 95 -13.59 -2.44 14.44
N GLY A 96 -12.73 -1.47 14.78
CA GLY A 96 -12.49 -1.01 16.14
C GLY A 96 -11.45 -1.80 16.94
N SER A 97 -10.85 -2.86 16.38
CA SER A 97 -9.76 -3.58 17.04
C SER A 97 -8.49 -2.72 17.15
N PRO A 98 -7.59 -3.00 18.12
CA PRO A 98 -6.36 -2.23 18.29
C PRO A 98 -5.49 -2.20 17.02
N TYR A 99 -4.93 -1.02 16.70
CA TYR A 99 -3.97 -0.91 15.63
C TYR A 99 -2.59 -1.37 16.07
N LYS A 100 -1.91 -2.10 15.19
CA LYS A 100 -0.55 -2.59 15.38
C LYS A 100 0.29 -2.24 14.17
N PHE A 101 1.58 -2.05 14.37
CA PHE A 101 2.56 -2.01 13.29
C PHE A 101 3.77 -2.87 13.67
N PHE A 102 4.67 -3.09 12.73
CA PHE A 102 5.78 -4.01 12.93
C PHE A 102 7.10 -3.31 12.64
N LEU A 103 8.09 -3.67 13.44
CA LEU A 103 9.41 -3.04 13.42
C LEU A 103 10.49 -4.12 13.26
N LEU A 104 11.34 -3.95 12.24
CA LEU A 104 12.57 -4.71 12.06
C LEU A 104 13.75 -3.73 12.20
N ARG A 105 14.52 -3.87 13.29
CA ARG A 105 15.65 -2.99 13.55
C ARG A 105 16.92 -3.52 12.92
N SER A 106 17.78 -2.64 12.43
CA SER A 106 19.13 -2.95 11.97
C SER A 106 20.17 -2.50 12.99
N ALA A 107 21.18 -3.34 13.23
CA ALA A 107 22.34 -2.96 14.04
C ALA A 107 23.31 -2.02 13.31
N GLN A 108 23.16 -1.87 12.01
CA GLN A 108 24.17 -1.24 11.14
C GLN A 108 23.88 0.23 10.83
N THR A 109 22.62 0.66 10.95
CA THR A 109 22.20 2.00 10.53
C THR A 109 20.97 2.49 11.25
N THR A 110 20.79 3.82 11.29
CA THR A 110 19.54 4.47 11.68
C THR A 110 18.62 4.74 10.48
N ASN A 111 19.07 4.46 9.25
CA ASN A 111 18.25 4.64 8.06
C ASN A 111 16.99 3.77 8.16
N THR A 112 15.86 4.30 7.70
CA THR A 112 14.56 3.65 7.92
C THR A 112 13.70 3.67 6.66
N VAL A 113 13.14 2.51 6.32
CA VAL A 113 12.03 2.36 5.39
C VAL A 113 10.73 2.37 6.19
N ILE A 114 9.79 3.22 5.83
CA ILE A 114 8.40 3.13 6.29
C ILE A 114 7.60 2.58 5.12
N TYR A 115 7.23 1.29 5.21
CA TYR A 115 6.48 0.57 4.19
C TYR A 115 5.02 0.46 4.59
N MET A 116 4.14 0.95 3.74
CA MET A 116 2.69 0.85 3.91
C MET A 116 2.13 -0.28 3.07
N GLU A 117 1.33 -1.13 3.70
CA GLU A 117 0.69 -2.26 3.03
C GLU A 117 -0.43 -1.79 2.10
N GLY A 118 -0.55 -2.42 0.93
CA GLY A 118 -1.71 -2.28 0.06
C GLY A 118 -2.93 -3.04 0.57
N GLY A 119 -4.05 -2.95 -0.13
CA GLY A 119 -5.17 -3.83 0.19
C GLY A 119 -6.57 -3.28 -0.06
N GLY A 120 -6.74 -2.41 -1.05
CA GLY A 120 -8.04 -1.92 -1.48
C GLY A 120 -8.51 -0.66 -0.78
N ALA A 121 -9.81 -0.38 -0.89
CA ALA A 121 -10.47 0.78 -0.28
C ALA A 121 -11.97 0.53 -0.15
N CYS A 122 -12.64 1.21 0.77
CA CYS A 122 -14.07 1.11 0.93
C CYS A 122 -14.75 2.43 1.34
N TRP A 123 -16.02 2.59 0.97
CA TRP A 123 -16.76 3.83 1.17
C TRP A 123 -18.28 3.62 1.31
N ASP A 124 -18.74 2.37 1.40
CA ASP A 124 -20.13 1.98 1.62
C ASP A 124 -20.22 0.59 2.25
N TYR A 125 -21.43 0.15 2.56
CA TYR A 125 -21.68 -1.16 3.17
C TYR A 125 -21.08 -2.29 2.33
N GLY A 126 -21.37 -2.31 1.04
CA GLY A 126 -20.93 -3.40 0.14
C GLY A 126 -19.42 -3.50 0.01
N SER A 127 -18.75 -2.36 -0.11
CA SER A 127 -17.29 -2.33 -0.23
C SER A 127 -16.58 -2.66 1.08
N CYS A 128 -17.03 -2.12 2.23
CA CYS A 128 -16.38 -2.38 3.52
C CYS A 128 -16.65 -3.78 4.05
N THR A 129 -17.79 -4.42 3.69
CA THR A 129 -18.06 -5.83 4.00
C THR A 129 -17.45 -6.80 2.97
N GLY A 130 -16.91 -6.30 1.85
CA GLY A 130 -16.44 -7.12 0.73
C GLY A 130 -17.54 -7.80 -0.09
N GLN A 131 -18.83 -7.46 0.13
CA GLN A 131 -19.97 -8.04 -0.62
C GLN A 131 -20.08 -7.49 -2.04
N ALA A 132 -19.49 -6.32 -2.30
CA ALA A 132 -19.51 -5.69 -3.62
C ALA A 132 -18.44 -6.22 -4.60
N GLY A 133 -17.75 -7.30 -4.24
CA GLY A 133 -16.71 -7.89 -5.09
C GLY A 133 -15.35 -7.18 -5.05
N ILE A 134 -15.26 -6.05 -4.35
CA ILE A 134 -13.98 -5.36 -4.11
C ILE A 134 -13.52 -5.57 -2.67
N ARG A 135 -12.21 -5.52 -2.47
CA ARG A 135 -11.61 -5.60 -1.14
C ARG A 135 -11.68 -4.24 -0.47
N GLY A 136 -12.28 -4.18 0.72
CA GLY A 136 -12.39 -2.94 1.48
C GLY A 136 -11.13 -2.58 2.26
N ALA A 137 -10.49 -3.58 2.85
CA ALA A 137 -9.22 -3.45 3.58
C ALA A 137 -8.49 -4.80 3.58
N ARG A 138 -7.17 -4.76 3.76
CA ARG A 138 -6.35 -5.98 3.84
C ARG A 138 -6.70 -6.82 5.06
N ASN A 139 -6.85 -6.16 6.20
CA ASN A 139 -7.09 -6.77 7.50
C ASN A 139 -8.41 -6.24 8.10
N PRO A 140 -9.58 -6.59 7.52
CA PRO A 140 -10.87 -6.01 7.97
C PRO A 140 -11.28 -6.45 9.37
N ASN A 141 -10.76 -7.57 9.87
CA ASN A 141 -11.05 -8.12 11.20
C ASN A 141 -9.96 -7.83 12.24
N GLY A 142 -9.01 -6.95 11.91
CA GLY A 142 -7.90 -6.60 12.79
C GLY A 142 -6.57 -7.22 12.38
N ILE A 143 -5.51 -6.86 13.08
CA ILE A 143 -4.13 -7.21 12.76
C ILE A 143 -3.61 -8.22 13.79
N PRO A 144 -3.27 -9.46 13.41
CA PRO A 144 -2.76 -10.47 14.35
C PRO A 144 -1.32 -10.17 14.79
N ASP A 145 -0.94 -10.64 15.98
CA ASP A 145 0.39 -10.42 16.56
C ASP A 145 1.50 -11.12 15.77
N ASN A 146 1.19 -12.26 15.17
CA ASN A 146 2.12 -13.08 14.38
C ASN A 146 2.16 -12.70 12.89
N TYR A 147 1.69 -11.50 12.51
CA TYR A 147 1.56 -11.07 11.13
C TYR A 147 2.90 -11.10 10.37
N MET A 148 3.98 -10.60 11.00
CA MET A 148 5.33 -10.56 10.41
C MET A 148 6.17 -11.74 10.90
N THR A 149 5.71 -12.96 10.64
CA THR A 149 6.42 -14.19 11.02
C THR A 149 6.61 -15.10 9.80
N ILE A 150 7.44 -16.12 9.94
CA ILE A 150 7.65 -17.12 8.89
C ILE A 150 6.38 -17.91 8.54
N SER A 151 5.40 -17.89 9.44
CA SER A 151 4.07 -18.48 9.17
C SER A 151 3.20 -17.61 8.26
N ASN A 152 3.60 -16.34 8.00
CA ASN A 152 3.00 -15.46 7.02
C ASN A 152 4.03 -15.02 5.96
N PRO A 153 4.45 -15.93 5.07
CA PRO A 153 5.43 -15.58 4.04
C PRO A 153 4.94 -14.48 3.10
N GLY A 154 3.62 -14.32 2.95
CA GLY A 154 3.05 -13.29 2.11
C GLY A 154 3.34 -11.88 2.59
N ALA A 155 3.25 -11.60 3.89
CA ALA A 155 3.63 -10.30 4.43
C ALA A 155 5.15 -10.08 4.35
N LEU A 156 5.95 -11.11 4.64
CA LEU A 156 7.41 -11.02 4.58
C LEU A 156 7.96 -10.85 3.16
N LEU A 157 7.30 -11.43 2.17
CA LEU A 157 7.76 -11.47 0.77
C LEU A 157 6.93 -10.57 -0.15
N VAL A 158 6.05 -9.74 0.41
CA VAL A 158 5.17 -8.85 -0.39
C VAL A 158 5.96 -7.92 -1.29
N SER A 159 7.12 -7.47 -0.82
CA SER A 159 8.00 -6.57 -1.56
C SER A 159 9.45 -6.78 -1.16
N PRO A 160 10.40 -6.59 -2.08
CA PRO A 160 11.83 -6.57 -1.77
C PRO A 160 12.24 -5.53 -0.71
N PHE A 161 11.48 -4.47 -0.54
CA PHE A 161 11.69 -3.50 0.54
C PHE A 161 11.45 -4.09 1.94
N VAL A 162 10.58 -5.08 2.04
CA VAL A 162 10.22 -5.77 3.31
C VAL A 162 11.03 -7.04 3.48
N GLY A 163 11.04 -7.90 2.45
CA GLY A 163 11.75 -9.19 2.48
C GLY A 163 13.26 -9.08 2.31
N ARG A 164 13.75 -7.90 1.92
CA ARG A 164 15.18 -7.65 1.64
C ARG A 164 15.76 -8.46 0.47
N LEU A 165 14.94 -9.24 -0.22
CA LEU A 165 15.29 -10.10 -1.36
C LEU A 165 14.16 -10.10 -2.38
N ASN A 166 14.51 -10.21 -3.66
CA ASN A 166 13.55 -10.52 -4.70
C ASN A 166 13.19 -12.01 -4.66
N LEU A 167 11.96 -12.36 -5.00
CA LEU A 167 11.51 -13.75 -4.91
C LEU A 167 12.32 -14.70 -5.82
N LEU A 168 12.64 -14.26 -7.05
CA LEU A 168 13.47 -15.08 -7.94
C LEU A 168 14.90 -15.24 -7.43
N ASP A 169 15.47 -14.24 -6.79
CA ASP A 169 16.80 -14.34 -6.19
C ASP A 169 16.79 -15.29 -4.99
N LEU A 170 15.70 -15.30 -4.22
CA LEU A 170 15.51 -16.30 -3.16
C LEU A 170 15.45 -17.71 -3.74
N VAL A 171 14.71 -17.92 -4.82
CA VAL A 171 14.63 -19.22 -5.51
C VAL A 171 15.98 -19.64 -6.08
N ASN A 172 16.73 -18.72 -6.68
CA ASN A 172 18.08 -18.98 -7.19
C ASN A 172 19.03 -19.38 -6.04
N LEU A 173 18.97 -18.66 -4.92
CA LEU A 173 19.79 -18.97 -3.74
C LEU A 173 19.47 -20.38 -3.19
N LEU A 174 18.21 -20.76 -3.12
CA LEU A 174 17.77 -22.10 -2.69
C LEU A 174 18.24 -23.21 -3.65
N ASN A 175 18.45 -22.87 -4.93
CA ASN A 175 19.03 -23.76 -5.94
C ASN A 175 20.57 -23.74 -5.98
N GLY A 176 21.22 -22.95 -5.12
CA GLY A 176 22.66 -22.79 -5.09
C GLY A 176 23.21 -21.86 -6.19
N GLU A 177 22.35 -21.00 -6.74
CA GLU A 177 22.69 -20.01 -7.75
C GLU A 177 22.86 -18.63 -7.10
N LEU A 178 23.65 -17.75 -7.72
CA LEU A 178 23.82 -16.38 -7.22
C LEU A 178 22.59 -15.51 -7.55
N PRO A 179 22.26 -14.53 -6.70
CA PRO A 179 21.29 -13.49 -7.03
C PRO A 179 21.65 -12.77 -8.34
N GLN A 180 20.65 -12.46 -9.15
CA GLN A 180 20.84 -11.83 -10.46
C GLN A 180 20.66 -10.31 -10.42
N LEU A 181 19.87 -9.80 -9.43
CA LEU A 181 19.68 -8.37 -9.25
C LEU A 181 20.70 -7.77 -8.30
N GLN A 182 21.00 -6.50 -8.54
CA GLN A 182 21.74 -5.72 -7.55
C GLN A 182 20.94 -5.63 -6.24
N PRO A 183 21.60 -5.70 -5.07
CA PRO A 183 20.94 -5.51 -3.79
C PRO A 183 20.29 -4.12 -3.70
N LEU A 184 19.10 -4.05 -3.15
CA LEU A 184 18.49 -2.78 -2.80
C LEU A 184 19.35 -1.99 -1.81
N LYS A 185 19.52 -0.70 -2.02
CA LYS A 185 20.24 0.18 -1.09
C LYS A 185 19.64 0.21 0.31
N THR A 186 18.35 -0.12 0.42
CA THR A 186 17.62 -0.20 1.69
C THR A 186 17.71 -1.56 2.39
N GLN A 187 18.42 -2.53 1.82
CA GLN A 187 18.43 -3.92 2.30
C GLN A 187 18.82 -4.08 3.77
N GLN A 188 19.64 -3.16 4.29
CA GLN A 188 20.10 -3.19 5.69
C GLN A 188 19.47 -2.10 6.56
N TRP A 189 18.46 -1.40 6.05
CA TRP A 189 17.79 -0.34 6.82
C TRP A 189 16.83 -0.95 7.86
N ASN A 190 16.47 -0.14 8.86
CA ASN A 190 15.31 -0.44 9.68
C ASN A 190 14.06 -0.48 8.80
N ILE A 191 13.11 -1.34 9.12
CA ILE A 191 11.84 -1.43 8.41
C ILE A 191 10.72 -1.21 9.43
N VAL A 192 9.90 -0.22 9.17
CA VAL A 192 8.58 -0.02 9.81
C VAL A 192 7.55 -0.50 8.81
N TYR A 193 6.82 -1.55 9.15
CA TYR A 193 5.74 -2.08 8.33
C TYR A 193 4.41 -1.66 8.92
N ALA A 194 3.65 -0.86 8.19
CA ALA A 194 2.33 -0.38 8.56
C ALA A 194 1.26 -1.22 7.85
N PRO A 195 0.58 -2.16 8.53
CA PRO A 195 -0.47 -2.96 7.93
C PRO A 195 -1.73 -2.14 7.70
N TYR A 196 -2.57 -2.59 6.76
CA TYR A 196 -3.74 -1.87 6.30
C TYR A 196 -5.04 -2.50 6.77
N CYS A 197 -5.82 -1.78 7.58
CA CYS A 197 -7.05 -2.29 8.17
C CYS A 197 -8.22 -1.29 8.23
N THR A 198 -8.10 -0.09 7.62
CA THR A 198 -9.08 0.98 7.77
C THR A 198 -9.88 1.29 6.50
N GLY A 199 -9.47 0.76 5.35
CA GLY A 199 -10.21 0.90 4.09
C GLY A 199 -10.22 2.30 3.49
N ASP A 200 -9.30 3.20 3.89
CA ASP A 200 -9.29 4.63 3.59
C ASP A 200 -7.95 5.14 3.04
N ILE A 201 -7.14 4.23 2.49
CA ILE A 201 -5.79 4.53 1.97
C ILE A 201 -4.92 5.33 2.95
N TYR A 202 -5.01 5.03 4.25
CA TYR A 202 -4.29 5.70 5.35
C TYR A 202 -4.60 7.19 5.50
N SER A 203 -5.73 7.66 5.02
CA SER A 203 -6.02 9.09 4.93
C SER A 203 -7.32 9.51 5.61
N GLY A 204 -8.21 8.58 5.99
CA GLY A 204 -9.49 8.89 6.59
C GLY A 204 -9.43 9.27 8.07
N ASP A 205 -10.41 10.06 8.51
CA ASP A 205 -10.67 10.41 9.91
C ASP A 205 -12.18 10.55 10.18
N ARG A 206 -12.90 9.43 10.04
CA ARG A 206 -14.36 9.42 10.26
C ARG A 206 -14.85 8.06 10.74
N VAL A 207 -15.79 8.07 11.69
CA VAL A 207 -16.63 6.91 11.95
C VAL A 207 -17.83 6.98 11.03
N ALA A 208 -17.96 6.02 10.12
CA ALA A 208 -19.07 5.92 9.18
C ALA A 208 -20.08 4.87 9.64
N VAL A 209 -21.36 5.14 9.38
CA VAL A 209 -22.45 4.18 9.58
C VAL A 209 -23.04 3.88 8.21
N TYR A 210 -22.84 2.66 7.73
CA TYR A 210 -23.31 2.22 6.44
C TYR A 210 -24.52 1.30 6.58
N PRO A 211 -25.75 1.75 6.19
CA PRO A 211 -26.93 0.89 6.24
C PRO A 211 -26.77 -0.30 5.28
N ASP A 212 -27.25 -1.48 5.70
CA ASP A 212 -27.40 -2.61 4.80
C ASP A 212 -28.43 -2.30 3.71
N PRO A 213 -28.07 -2.33 2.41
CA PRO A 213 -29.00 -2.03 1.34
C PRO A 213 -30.21 -2.98 1.27
N SER A 214 -30.06 -4.21 1.77
CA SER A 214 -31.14 -5.20 1.82
C SER A 214 -32.09 -5.01 3.01
N GLY A 215 -31.68 -4.24 4.02
CA GLY A 215 -32.39 -4.05 5.27
C GLY A 215 -32.47 -5.30 6.15
N GLN A 216 -31.67 -6.35 5.85
CA GLN A 216 -31.73 -7.63 6.59
C GLN A 216 -30.68 -7.69 7.70
N GLN A 217 -29.62 -6.88 7.59
CA GLN A 217 -28.53 -6.84 8.56
C GLN A 217 -28.51 -5.51 9.32
N GLN A 218 -27.83 -5.50 10.45
CA GLN A 218 -27.57 -4.25 11.15
C GLN A 218 -26.64 -3.36 10.30
N PRO A 219 -26.74 -2.03 10.43
CA PRO A 219 -25.80 -1.12 9.80
C PRO A 219 -24.36 -1.44 10.20
N LEU A 220 -23.45 -1.40 9.24
CA LEU A 220 -22.01 -1.52 9.50
C LEU A 220 -21.52 -0.19 10.08
N ILE A 221 -20.89 -0.25 11.25
CA ILE A 221 -20.11 0.86 11.80
C ILE A 221 -18.65 0.62 11.42
N TRP A 222 -18.05 1.57 10.72
CA TRP A 222 -16.70 1.44 10.21
C TRP A 222 -15.85 2.65 10.56
N HIS A 223 -14.64 2.41 11.07
CA HIS A 223 -13.69 3.47 11.42
C HIS A 223 -12.70 3.71 10.28
N HIS A 224 -12.92 4.75 9.50
CA HIS A 224 -11.92 5.31 8.60
C HIS A 224 -10.92 6.10 9.45
N ASN A 225 -9.90 5.42 9.95
CA ASN A 225 -9.00 5.91 10.99
C ASN A 225 -7.53 5.98 10.56
N GLY A 226 -7.29 5.90 9.26
CA GLY A 226 -5.93 5.78 8.71
C GLY A 226 -5.02 6.91 9.10
N LEU A 227 -5.49 8.15 9.06
CA LEU A 227 -4.70 9.31 9.43
C LEU A 227 -4.32 9.31 10.93
N ARG A 228 -5.25 8.90 11.83
CA ARG A 228 -4.94 8.81 13.27
C ARG A 228 -3.94 7.72 13.57
N ASN A 229 -4.08 6.56 12.92
CA ASN A 229 -3.14 5.45 13.05
C ASN A 229 -1.73 5.88 12.63
N GLU A 230 -1.62 6.56 11.50
CA GLU A 230 -0.35 7.10 11.01
C GLU A 230 0.25 8.10 12.00
N ARG A 231 -0.53 9.05 12.51
CA ARG A 231 -0.09 10.05 13.47
C ARG A 231 0.41 9.42 14.76
N ALA A 232 -0.34 8.43 15.29
CA ALA A 232 0.03 7.72 16.50
C ALA A 232 1.31 6.87 16.29
N MET A 233 1.44 6.20 15.15
CA MET A 233 2.64 5.47 14.78
C MET A 233 3.87 6.39 14.70
N LEU A 234 3.75 7.54 14.02
CA LEU A 234 4.86 8.49 13.91
C LEU A 234 5.29 9.05 15.27
N ALA A 235 4.35 9.38 16.14
CA ALA A 235 4.65 9.84 17.48
C ALA A 235 5.42 8.76 18.25
N TRP A 236 4.96 7.50 18.19
CA TRP A 236 5.65 6.37 18.80
C TRP A 236 7.09 6.20 18.25
N LEU A 237 7.25 6.24 16.92
CA LEU A 237 8.56 6.11 16.28
C LEU A 237 9.52 7.20 16.73
N LYS A 238 9.05 8.45 16.81
CA LYS A 238 9.83 9.60 17.24
C LYS A 238 10.33 9.46 18.69
N ASP A 239 9.50 8.90 19.57
CA ASP A 239 9.83 8.75 20.99
C ASP A 239 10.72 7.54 21.28
N ASN A 240 10.66 6.50 20.45
CA ASN A 240 11.28 5.21 20.74
C ASN A 240 12.44 4.83 19.83
N LEU A 241 12.62 5.53 18.70
CA LEU A 241 13.72 5.25 17.77
C LEU A 241 14.64 6.46 17.60
N PRO A 242 15.92 6.22 17.31
CA PRO A 242 16.81 7.31 16.93
C PRO A 242 16.33 7.95 15.62
N ARG A 243 16.57 9.25 15.50
CA ARG A 243 16.30 10.00 14.26
C ARG A 243 16.93 9.29 13.07
N PRO A 244 16.16 9.01 11.99
CA PRO A 244 16.70 8.39 10.80
C PRO A 244 17.76 9.24 10.13
N GLY A 245 18.89 8.65 9.74
CA GLY A 245 19.88 9.30 8.89
C GLY A 245 19.36 9.52 7.47
N GLN A 246 18.61 8.52 6.96
CA GLN A 246 17.84 8.58 5.73
C GLN A 246 16.48 7.92 5.96
N MET A 247 15.44 8.39 5.29
CA MET A 247 14.10 7.84 5.38
C MET A 247 13.50 7.62 3.99
N LEU A 248 13.03 6.42 3.72
CA LEU A 248 12.20 6.11 2.55
C LEU A 248 10.76 5.89 3.02
N SER A 249 9.83 6.66 2.46
CA SER A 249 8.40 6.40 2.56
C SER A 249 7.95 5.68 1.30
N THR A 250 7.41 4.47 1.42
CA THR A 250 6.99 3.67 0.27
C THR A 250 5.87 2.71 0.62
N GLY A 251 5.26 2.14 -0.37
CA GLY A 251 4.20 1.15 -0.28
C GLY A 251 3.57 0.95 -1.64
N CYS A 252 2.71 -0.05 -1.75
CA CYS A 252 2.01 -0.38 -2.99
C CYS A 252 0.51 -0.12 -2.86
N SER A 253 -0.17 0.29 -3.95
CA SER A 253 -1.63 0.44 -3.99
C SER A 253 -2.13 1.45 -2.94
N ALA A 254 -3.06 1.05 -2.06
CA ALA A 254 -3.46 1.86 -0.90
C ALA A 254 -2.25 2.35 -0.08
N GLY A 255 -1.19 1.54 0.01
CA GLY A 255 0.06 1.90 0.67
C GLY A 255 0.91 2.90 -0.11
N GLY A 256 0.88 2.85 -1.44
CA GLY A 256 1.47 3.87 -2.31
C GLY A 256 0.82 5.23 -2.06
N THR A 257 -0.51 5.29 -2.17
CA THR A 257 -1.29 6.50 -1.86
C THR A 257 -1.03 6.99 -0.43
N GLY A 258 -1.03 6.07 0.56
CA GLY A 258 -0.73 6.40 1.95
C GLY A 258 0.67 6.97 2.13
N SER A 259 1.66 6.44 1.39
CA SER A 259 3.03 6.95 1.41
C SER A 259 3.11 8.38 0.89
N LEU A 260 2.37 8.68 -0.17
CA LEU A 260 2.29 10.01 -0.78
C LEU A 260 1.60 11.01 0.14
N THR A 261 0.39 10.69 0.64
CA THR A 261 -0.43 11.61 1.46
C THR A 261 0.20 11.93 2.81
N ASN A 262 0.92 10.97 3.40
CA ASN A 262 1.54 11.15 4.71
C ASN A 262 3.02 11.61 4.65
N TYR A 263 3.59 11.75 3.44
CA TYR A 263 5.01 12.10 3.28
C TYR A 263 5.41 13.39 3.99
N ALA A 264 4.63 14.46 3.81
CA ALA A 264 4.95 15.78 4.39
C ALA A 264 5.00 15.73 5.92
N ALA A 265 4.06 15.02 6.56
CA ALA A 265 4.05 14.83 8.00
C ALA A 265 5.26 14.00 8.47
N ARG A 266 5.53 12.87 7.83
CA ARG A 266 6.69 12.02 8.12
C ARG A 266 8.00 12.79 8.01
N ARG A 267 8.15 13.52 6.91
CA ARG A 267 9.35 14.33 6.64
C ARG A 267 9.63 15.35 7.72
N LYS A 268 8.59 16.05 8.19
CA LYS A 268 8.69 17.06 9.24
C LYS A 268 8.86 16.44 10.63
N ASP A 269 8.05 15.46 10.96
CA ASP A 269 8.01 14.90 12.32
C ASP A 269 9.21 14.00 12.63
N MET A 270 9.64 13.16 11.70
CA MET A 270 10.84 12.32 11.88
C MET A 270 12.14 13.10 11.72
N GLY A 271 12.09 14.25 11.04
CA GLY A 271 13.21 15.18 10.92
C GLY A 271 14.46 14.60 10.22
N SER A 272 14.32 13.55 9.42
CA SER A 272 15.42 12.95 8.68
C SER A 272 16.13 13.98 7.79
N PRO A 273 17.47 14.06 7.78
CA PRO A 273 18.20 15.01 6.95
C PRO A 273 18.09 14.70 5.45
N ARG A 274 17.84 13.44 5.07
CA ARG A 274 17.59 13.00 3.69
C ARG A 274 16.36 12.11 3.67
N SER A 275 15.41 12.49 2.83
CA SER A 275 14.16 11.75 2.73
C SER A 275 13.79 11.49 1.28
N PHE A 276 13.14 10.35 1.08
CA PHE A 276 12.75 9.83 -0.21
C PHE A 276 11.28 9.36 -0.14
N LEU A 277 10.57 9.54 -1.25
CA LEU A 277 9.27 8.94 -1.50
C LEU A 277 9.36 8.04 -2.70
N LEU A 278 8.78 6.87 -2.62
CA LEU A 278 8.46 6.02 -3.76
C LEU A 278 7.01 5.57 -3.62
N ASP A 279 6.12 6.23 -4.34
CA ASP A 279 4.71 5.86 -4.47
C ASP A 279 4.55 4.84 -5.58
N ASP A 280 4.23 3.59 -5.22
CA ASP A 280 4.00 2.52 -6.18
C ASP A 280 2.51 2.24 -6.34
N SER A 281 2.01 2.50 -7.53
CA SER A 281 0.62 2.20 -7.96
C SER A 281 -0.45 2.75 -7.01
N GLY A 282 -0.17 3.92 -6.41
CA GLY A 282 -1.09 4.65 -5.53
C GLY A 282 -1.37 6.08 -6.01
N PRO A 283 -1.67 6.31 -7.31
CA PRO A 283 -1.78 7.65 -7.83
C PRO A 283 -2.94 8.46 -7.21
N ILE A 284 -2.69 9.73 -6.99
CA ILE A 284 -3.74 10.73 -6.76
C ILE A 284 -3.79 11.62 -7.99
N PHE A 285 -4.78 11.41 -8.81
CA PHE A 285 -4.93 12.18 -10.05
C PHE A 285 -5.43 13.60 -9.77
N SER A 286 -5.09 14.54 -10.65
CA SER A 286 -5.68 15.86 -10.64
C SER A 286 -7.14 15.76 -11.07
N ALA A 287 -8.04 16.12 -10.17
CA ALA A 287 -9.48 16.17 -10.38
C ALA A 287 -10.08 17.23 -9.45
N PRO A 288 -10.17 18.49 -9.92
CA PRO A 288 -10.75 19.56 -9.14
C PRO A 288 -12.18 19.27 -8.74
N THR A 289 -12.56 19.62 -7.52
CA THR A 289 -13.91 19.42 -6.99
C THR A 289 -14.96 20.02 -7.94
N GLY A 290 -15.91 19.19 -8.38
CA GLY A 290 -16.93 19.55 -9.37
C GLY A 290 -16.40 19.64 -10.80
N GLY A 291 -15.22 19.13 -11.07
CA GLY A 291 -14.68 18.93 -12.43
C GLY A 291 -15.57 18.01 -13.24
N LYS A 292 -15.58 18.19 -14.57
CA LYS A 292 -16.38 17.31 -15.44
C LYS A 292 -15.72 15.93 -15.54
N PRO A 293 -16.44 14.82 -15.30
CA PRO A 293 -15.88 13.47 -15.41
C PRO A 293 -15.25 13.13 -16.78
N ALA A 294 -15.72 13.75 -17.84
CA ALA A 294 -15.11 13.60 -19.17
C ALA A 294 -13.68 14.13 -19.25
N ASP A 295 -13.37 15.18 -18.48
CA ASP A 295 -12.04 15.77 -18.40
C ASP A 295 -11.24 15.20 -17.23
N TYR A 296 -11.90 14.82 -16.13
CA TYR A 296 -11.34 14.35 -14.87
C TYR A 296 -11.98 13.04 -14.44
N PRO A 297 -11.60 11.91 -15.03
CA PRO A 297 -12.25 10.62 -14.76
C PRO A 297 -12.31 10.20 -13.30
N SER A 298 -11.33 10.55 -12.49
CA SER A 298 -11.30 10.22 -11.05
C SER A 298 -12.18 11.11 -10.17
N GLU A 299 -12.81 12.17 -10.71
CA GLU A 299 -13.61 13.09 -9.91
C GLU A 299 -14.78 12.39 -9.16
N PRO A 300 -15.55 11.48 -9.79
CA PRO A 300 -16.65 10.82 -9.08
C PRO A 300 -16.19 9.96 -7.89
N LEU A 301 -15.07 9.26 -8.01
CA LEU A 301 -14.45 8.55 -6.89
C LEU A 301 -14.05 9.54 -5.80
N PHE A 302 -13.37 10.63 -6.16
CA PHE A 302 -12.89 11.61 -5.19
C PHE A 302 -14.03 12.29 -4.45
N ALA A 303 -15.12 12.63 -5.13
CA ALA A 303 -16.32 13.14 -4.48
C ALA A 303 -16.89 12.15 -3.44
N GLN A 304 -16.93 10.85 -3.79
CA GLN A 304 -17.40 9.78 -2.90
C GLN A 304 -16.52 9.64 -1.65
N ILE A 305 -15.20 9.52 -1.83
CA ILE A 305 -14.29 9.29 -0.69
C ILE A 305 -14.11 10.54 0.19
N ARG A 306 -14.23 11.73 -0.35
CA ARG A 306 -14.25 12.98 0.44
C ARG A 306 -15.33 12.93 1.51
N GLN A 307 -16.53 12.47 1.11
CA GLN A 307 -17.64 12.32 2.04
C GLN A 307 -17.45 11.13 2.97
N ALA A 308 -17.11 9.95 2.44
CA ALA A 308 -17.04 8.72 3.22
C ALA A 308 -15.97 8.76 4.31
N TRP A 309 -14.82 9.34 4.01
CA TRP A 309 -13.65 9.34 4.90
C TRP A 309 -13.47 10.65 5.68
N GLY A 310 -14.40 11.60 5.55
CA GLY A 310 -14.33 12.89 6.25
C GLY A 310 -13.20 13.79 5.81
N LEU A 311 -12.76 13.68 4.53
CA LEU A 311 -11.57 14.37 4.06
C LEU A 311 -11.71 15.90 4.15
N ASP A 312 -12.91 16.43 3.90
CA ASP A 312 -13.21 17.87 3.90
C ASP A 312 -13.70 18.41 5.26
N ASP A 313 -13.79 17.57 6.29
CA ASP A 313 -14.20 18.03 7.62
C ASP A 313 -13.29 19.18 8.12
N ALA A 314 -13.81 20.06 8.97
CA ALA A 314 -13.13 21.31 9.33
C ALA A 314 -11.71 21.13 9.87
N ASN A 315 -11.46 20.04 10.61
CA ASN A 315 -10.14 19.64 11.09
C ASN A 315 -9.74 18.28 10.50
N GLY A 316 -10.27 17.95 9.34
CA GLY A 316 -10.12 16.67 8.70
C GLY A 316 -8.78 16.49 7.98
N PRO A 317 -8.66 15.38 7.27
CA PRO A 317 -7.41 14.97 6.62
C PRO A 317 -6.82 16.01 5.66
N LEU A 318 -7.63 16.62 4.78
CA LEU A 318 -7.11 17.62 3.84
C LEU A 318 -6.66 18.91 4.53
N SER A 319 -7.30 19.30 5.63
CA SER A 319 -6.84 20.43 6.45
C SER A 319 -5.51 20.11 7.13
N THR A 320 -5.37 18.89 7.64
CA THR A 320 -4.12 18.40 8.25
C THR A 320 -3.01 18.34 7.21
N LEU A 321 -3.28 17.79 6.02
CA LEU A 321 -2.30 17.77 4.93
C LEU A 321 -1.86 19.19 4.54
N GLN A 322 -2.81 20.13 4.38
CA GLN A 322 -2.49 21.53 4.04
C GLN A 322 -1.64 22.21 5.12
N HIS A 323 -1.84 21.85 6.40
CA HIS A 323 -0.98 22.35 7.49
C HIS A 323 0.49 21.92 7.31
N TYR A 324 0.72 20.66 6.92
CA TYR A 324 2.07 20.16 6.64
C TYR A 324 2.59 20.60 5.27
N LEU A 325 1.70 20.88 4.32
CA LEU A 325 2.00 21.16 2.93
C LEU A 325 1.20 22.41 2.47
N PRO A 326 1.60 23.63 2.84
CA PRO A 326 0.82 24.85 2.58
C PRO A 326 0.52 25.12 1.11
N GLY A 327 1.34 24.61 0.18
CA GLY A 327 1.11 24.71 -1.27
C GLY A 327 0.07 23.74 -1.83
N PHE A 328 -0.48 22.85 -0.99
CA PHE A 328 -1.51 21.91 -1.39
C PHE A 328 -2.87 22.59 -1.57
N ASP A 329 -3.50 22.36 -2.71
CA ASP A 329 -4.87 22.82 -2.99
C ASP A 329 -5.89 21.76 -2.62
N ARG A 330 -6.69 22.02 -1.58
CA ARG A 330 -7.72 21.10 -1.11
C ARG A 330 -8.81 20.81 -2.16
N SER A 331 -9.01 21.69 -3.12
CA SER A 331 -9.99 21.49 -4.19
C SER A 331 -9.51 20.50 -5.27
N ASP A 332 -8.19 20.34 -5.42
CA ASP A 332 -7.55 19.40 -6.33
C ASP A 332 -6.49 18.56 -5.61
N MET A 333 -6.86 17.34 -5.23
CA MET A 333 -5.94 16.45 -4.49
C MET A 333 -4.67 16.12 -5.28
N GLY A 334 -4.70 16.13 -6.62
CA GLY A 334 -3.51 15.92 -7.44
C GLY A 334 -2.46 17.03 -7.36
N SER A 335 -2.81 18.19 -6.79
CA SER A 335 -1.85 19.26 -6.47
C SER A 335 -0.76 18.83 -5.47
N ILE A 336 -0.91 17.66 -4.85
CA ILE A 336 0.06 17.11 -3.89
C ILE A 336 1.46 16.94 -4.51
N TYR A 337 1.55 16.53 -5.77
CA TYR A 337 2.85 16.31 -6.43
C TYR A 337 3.68 17.61 -6.56
N PRO A 338 3.19 18.68 -7.20
CA PRO A 338 3.94 19.92 -7.27
C PRO A 338 4.13 20.56 -5.90
N ALA A 339 3.17 20.41 -4.97
CA ALA A 339 3.30 20.96 -3.64
C ALA A 339 4.43 20.28 -2.83
N LEU A 340 4.55 18.94 -2.88
CA LEU A 340 5.65 18.19 -2.26
C LEU A 340 6.99 18.57 -2.89
N SER A 341 7.07 18.62 -4.21
CA SER A 341 8.27 19.01 -4.94
C SER A 341 8.77 20.39 -4.52
N ALA A 342 7.86 21.37 -4.43
CA ALA A 342 8.19 22.74 -4.04
C ALA A 342 8.56 22.86 -2.55
N GLN A 343 7.85 22.15 -1.66
CA GLN A 343 8.08 22.20 -0.22
C GLN A 343 9.39 21.54 0.20
N PHE A 344 9.79 20.48 -0.50
CA PHE A 344 10.96 19.65 -0.17
C PHE A 344 11.92 19.53 -1.37
N PRO A 345 12.50 20.65 -1.86
CA PRO A 345 13.28 20.63 -3.10
C PRO A 345 14.59 19.83 -3.00
N ALA A 346 15.07 19.56 -1.78
CA ALA A 346 16.23 18.71 -1.54
C ALA A 346 15.91 17.23 -1.41
N ASP A 347 14.63 16.87 -1.24
CA ASP A 347 14.20 15.47 -1.19
C ASP A 347 14.04 14.93 -2.61
N ARG A 348 14.07 13.62 -2.75
CA ARG A 348 13.86 12.95 -4.03
C ARG A 348 12.61 12.08 -3.93
N LEU A 349 11.71 12.30 -4.87
CA LEU A 349 10.38 11.75 -4.86
C LEU A 349 10.18 10.97 -6.16
N GLY A 350 9.46 9.87 -6.13
CA GLY A 350 9.17 9.05 -7.30
C GLY A 350 7.76 8.49 -7.23
N HIS A 351 7.17 8.33 -8.42
CA HIS A 351 5.92 7.63 -8.64
C HIS A 351 6.10 6.60 -9.75
N THR A 352 5.51 5.44 -9.58
CA THR A 352 5.50 4.39 -10.59
C THR A 352 4.17 3.67 -10.61
N HIS A 353 3.63 3.37 -11.79
CA HIS A 353 2.53 2.45 -12.00
C HIS A 353 2.48 2.00 -13.46
N PHE A 354 1.75 0.91 -13.73
CA PHE A 354 1.59 0.43 -15.09
C PHE A 354 0.48 1.19 -15.85
N TRP A 355 0.71 1.45 -17.14
CA TRP A 355 -0.32 1.96 -18.04
C TRP A 355 -1.55 1.06 -18.11
N GLN A 356 -1.39 -0.23 -17.90
CA GLN A 356 -2.46 -1.23 -17.94
C GLN A 356 -2.77 -1.81 -16.55
N ASP A 357 -2.61 -1.01 -15.49
CA ASP A 357 -3.05 -1.37 -14.14
C ASP A 357 -4.57 -1.51 -14.12
N LEU A 358 -5.08 -2.75 -14.13
CA LEU A 358 -6.51 -3.02 -14.13
C LEU A 358 -7.10 -2.98 -12.72
N ASN A 359 -6.30 -3.30 -11.70
CA ASN A 359 -6.79 -3.36 -10.33
C ASN A 359 -7.14 -1.96 -9.79
N TYR A 360 -6.17 -1.02 -9.75
CA TYR A 360 -6.42 0.34 -9.25
C TYR A 360 -7.42 1.11 -10.12
N SER A 361 -7.33 0.93 -11.43
CA SER A 361 -8.26 1.58 -12.38
C SER A 361 -9.70 1.08 -12.23
N SER A 362 -9.92 -0.21 -11.93
CA SER A 362 -11.25 -0.74 -11.62
C SER A 362 -11.85 -0.08 -10.39
N TYR A 363 -11.07 0.08 -9.30
CA TYR A 363 -11.51 0.85 -8.13
C TYR A 363 -11.88 2.28 -8.48
N SER A 364 -11.13 2.90 -9.40
CA SER A 364 -11.32 4.30 -9.77
C SER A 364 -12.59 4.53 -10.59
N TYR A 365 -13.00 3.58 -11.44
CA TYR A 365 -14.02 3.87 -12.46
C TYR A 365 -15.20 2.90 -12.49
N GLU A 366 -15.02 1.63 -12.16
CA GLU A 366 -16.04 0.60 -12.41
C GLU A 366 -17.41 0.92 -11.82
N ARG A 367 -17.43 1.46 -10.61
CA ARG A 367 -18.66 1.74 -9.88
C ARG A 367 -19.25 3.14 -10.14
N PHE A 368 -18.54 3.96 -10.89
CA PHE A 368 -18.89 5.36 -11.11
C PHE A 368 -19.34 5.65 -12.54
N TYR A 369 -19.12 4.70 -13.46
CA TYR A 369 -19.46 4.84 -14.87
C TYR A 369 -20.43 3.74 -15.31
N PRO A 370 -21.72 4.08 -15.59
CA PRO A 370 -22.73 3.10 -15.96
C PRO A 370 -22.38 2.28 -17.21
N GLU A 371 -21.66 2.86 -18.16
CA GLU A 371 -21.19 2.18 -19.37
C GLU A 371 -20.17 1.08 -19.07
N ILE A 372 -19.38 1.22 -18.01
CA ILE A 372 -18.45 0.19 -17.54
C ILE A 372 -19.22 -0.90 -16.78
N ALA A 373 -20.11 -0.50 -15.88
CA ALA A 373 -20.92 -1.43 -15.09
C ALA A 373 -21.85 -2.30 -15.98
N ASN A 374 -22.32 -1.77 -17.12
CA ASN A 374 -23.22 -2.45 -18.05
C ASN A 374 -22.49 -2.94 -19.30
N ALA A 375 -21.16 -3.03 -19.31
CA ALA A 375 -20.40 -3.52 -20.45
C ALA A 375 -20.84 -4.96 -20.84
N PRO A 376 -21.00 -5.25 -22.15
CA PRO A 376 -21.53 -6.54 -22.62
C PRO A 376 -20.59 -7.73 -22.33
N ASP A 377 -19.32 -7.47 -22.19
CA ASP A 377 -18.27 -8.47 -21.92
C ASP A 377 -17.08 -7.85 -21.19
N GLN A 378 -16.23 -8.71 -20.65
CA GLN A 378 -15.05 -8.31 -19.88
C GLN A 378 -14.04 -7.50 -20.71
N ALA A 379 -13.80 -7.86 -21.95
CA ALA A 379 -12.86 -7.14 -22.81
C ALA A 379 -13.31 -5.70 -23.09
N THR A 380 -14.61 -5.51 -23.29
CA THR A 380 -15.20 -4.16 -23.43
C THR A 380 -15.08 -3.37 -22.14
N LYS A 381 -15.34 -4.01 -20.98
CA LYS A 381 -15.19 -3.40 -19.68
C LYS A 381 -13.74 -2.91 -19.44
N GLU A 382 -12.76 -3.78 -19.64
CA GLU A 382 -11.34 -3.45 -19.48
C GLU A 382 -10.90 -2.32 -20.42
N ARG A 383 -11.33 -2.36 -21.67
CA ARG A 383 -11.03 -1.30 -22.64
C ARG A 383 -11.58 0.07 -22.20
N LEU A 384 -12.81 0.11 -21.68
CA LEU A 384 -13.41 1.36 -21.17
C LEU A 384 -12.66 1.88 -19.95
N ILE A 385 -12.32 1.00 -19.01
CA ILE A 385 -11.52 1.34 -17.82
C ILE A 385 -10.17 1.92 -18.25
N HIS A 386 -9.44 1.24 -19.14
CA HIS A 386 -8.13 1.70 -19.60
C HIS A 386 -8.18 3.03 -20.37
N GLN A 387 -9.28 3.33 -21.07
CA GLN A 387 -9.44 4.64 -21.71
C GLN A 387 -9.48 5.78 -20.69
N LEU A 388 -10.23 5.62 -19.60
CA LEU A 388 -10.29 6.61 -18.52
C LEU A 388 -8.96 6.69 -17.76
N TRP A 389 -8.35 5.54 -17.47
CA TRP A 389 -7.05 5.45 -16.82
C TRP A 389 -5.95 6.16 -17.62
N ALA A 390 -5.95 6.01 -18.94
CA ALA A 390 -4.98 6.67 -19.80
C ALA A 390 -5.09 8.21 -19.77
N ILE A 391 -6.31 8.77 -19.62
CA ILE A 391 -6.51 10.22 -19.49
C ILE A 391 -5.84 10.72 -18.21
N ASP A 392 -6.14 10.08 -17.08
CA ASP A 392 -5.62 10.47 -15.78
C ASP A 392 -4.10 10.21 -15.67
N THR A 393 -3.61 9.06 -16.14
CA THR A 393 -2.18 8.73 -16.17
C THR A 393 -1.37 9.71 -17.03
N ASN A 394 -1.88 10.11 -18.20
CA ASN A 394 -1.20 11.11 -19.04
C ASN A 394 -1.04 12.44 -18.33
N ARG A 395 -2.06 12.89 -17.60
CA ARG A 395 -2.01 14.14 -16.82
C ARG A 395 -0.99 14.03 -15.69
N LEU A 396 -1.00 12.91 -14.96
CA LEU A 396 -0.02 12.67 -13.89
C LEU A 396 1.41 12.62 -14.44
N ARG A 397 1.63 11.90 -15.55
CA ARG A 397 2.94 11.86 -16.21
C ARG A 397 3.41 13.27 -16.59
N GLN A 398 2.57 14.08 -17.23
CA GLN A 398 2.91 15.46 -17.57
C GLN A 398 3.23 16.30 -16.34
N THR A 399 2.50 16.09 -15.23
CA THR A 399 2.76 16.77 -13.96
C THR A 399 4.14 16.38 -13.42
N THR A 400 4.46 15.09 -13.33
CA THR A 400 5.77 14.64 -12.82
C THR A 400 6.91 15.03 -13.77
N ASP A 401 6.71 14.96 -15.10
CA ASP A 401 7.71 15.36 -16.09
C ASP A 401 8.12 16.84 -15.97
N ALA A 402 7.25 17.67 -15.42
CA ALA A 402 7.57 19.11 -15.18
C ALA A 402 8.40 19.34 -13.90
N LEU A 403 8.56 18.34 -13.03
CA LEU A 403 9.22 18.48 -11.73
C LEU A 403 10.67 17.98 -11.79
N ASN A 404 11.57 18.65 -11.08
CA ASN A 404 13.00 18.29 -11.11
C ASN A 404 13.37 17.19 -10.12
N ASN A 405 12.69 17.13 -8.98
CA ASN A 405 12.95 16.20 -7.87
C ASN A 405 11.86 15.17 -7.66
N PHE A 406 10.85 15.14 -8.55
CA PHE A 406 9.78 14.14 -8.55
C PHE A 406 9.81 13.37 -9.87
N GLY A 407 10.29 12.12 -9.86
CA GLY A 407 10.38 11.26 -11.03
C GLY A 407 9.09 10.51 -11.32
N GLY A 408 8.92 10.12 -12.58
CA GLY A 408 7.84 9.26 -13.03
C GLY A 408 8.38 8.07 -13.81
N TYR A 409 7.88 6.86 -13.51
CA TYR A 409 8.28 5.62 -14.18
C TYR A 409 7.05 4.80 -14.49
N PHE A 410 6.71 4.69 -15.78
CA PHE A 410 5.44 4.14 -16.26
C PHE A 410 5.66 2.99 -17.24
N PRO A 411 5.87 1.74 -16.76
CA PRO A 411 5.90 0.56 -17.64
C PRO A 411 4.50 0.27 -18.18
N GLN A 412 4.39 -0.46 -19.30
CA GLN A 412 3.11 -0.73 -19.96
C GLN A 412 2.33 -1.83 -19.25
N TYR A 413 2.93 -3.01 -19.12
CA TYR A 413 2.20 -4.23 -18.79
C TYR A 413 3.08 -5.24 -18.04
N ARG A 414 2.44 -6.01 -17.20
CA ARG A 414 3.02 -7.20 -16.55
C ARG A 414 1.95 -8.29 -16.42
N ALA A 415 2.30 -9.53 -16.79
CA ALA A 415 1.44 -10.69 -16.60
C ALA A 415 1.48 -11.19 -15.13
N LEU A 416 1.27 -10.32 -14.17
CA LEU A 416 1.19 -10.61 -12.75
C LEU A 416 0.33 -9.56 -12.07
N ASN A 417 -0.63 -10.00 -11.23
CA ASN A 417 -1.47 -9.11 -10.42
C ASN A 417 -2.16 -8.02 -11.25
N GLU A 418 -2.67 -8.37 -12.44
CA GLU A 418 -3.39 -7.44 -13.34
C GLU A 418 -2.60 -6.16 -13.63
N SER A 419 -1.28 -6.27 -13.78
CA SER A 419 -0.35 -5.14 -13.93
C SER A 419 -0.42 -4.16 -12.76
N HIS A 420 -0.70 -4.62 -11.55
CA HIS A 420 -0.81 -3.77 -10.37
C HIS A 420 0.42 -3.90 -9.47
N CYS A 421 0.98 -2.77 -9.02
CA CYS A 421 2.19 -2.65 -8.21
C CYS A 421 3.49 -3.11 -8.89
N THR A 422 4.37 -2.17 -9.12
CA THR A 422 5.65 -2.44 -9.81
C THR A 422 6.68 -3.08 -8.90
N THR A 423 6.64 -2.81 -7.58
CA THR A 423 7.67 -3.20 -6.61
C THR A 423 7.29 -4.41 -5.74
N ILE A 424 6.23 -5.13 -6.09
CA ILE A 424 5.88 -6.36 -5.35
C ILE A 424 6.56 -7.58 -5.95
N VAL A 425 6.78 -8.59 -5.12
CA VAL A 425 7.30 -9.91 -5.47
C VAL A 425 8.73 -9.88 -6.03
N ASP A 426 8.92 -9.22 -7.16
CA ASP A 426 10.23 -9.13 -7.84
C ASP A 426 10.29 -7.87 -8.72
N LEU A 427 11.39 -7.13 -8.65
CA LEU A 427 11.54 -5.85 -9.36
C LEU A 427 11.67 -6.00 -10.88
N ARG A 428 12.14 -7.15 -11.38
CA ARG A 428 12.32 -7.41 -12.83
C ARG A 428 11.02 -7.36 -13.63
N ASN A 429 9.86 -7.43 -12.96
CA ASN A 429 8.57 -7.33 -13.64
C ASN A 429 8.18 -5.91 -14.02
N GLY A 430 8.83 -4.90 -13.45
CA GLY A 430 8.58 -3.50 -13.74
C GLY A 430 9.49 -2.88 -14.78
N ASP A 431 10.37 -3.65 -15.44
CA ASP A 431 11.34 -3.13 -16.38
C ASP A 431 10.70 -2.59 -17.66
N ILE A 432 11.13 -1.41 -18.12
CA ILE A 432 10.73 -0.82 -19.40
C ILE A 432 11.61 -1.40 -20.51
N GLN A 433 11.02 -2.32 -21.30
CA GLN A 433 11.77 -3.13 -22.26
C GLN A 433 12.28 -2.32 -23.46
N GLU A 434 11.46 -1.43 -24.00
CA GLU A 434 11.82 -0.64 -25.19
C GLU A 434 12.98 0.34 -24.95
N GLN A 435 13.25 0.69 -23.68
CA GLN A 435 14.33 1.60 -23.30
C GLN A 435 15.49 0.89 -22.61
N HIS A 436 15.41 -0.43 -22.44
CA HIS A 436 16.38 -1.24 -21.66
C HIS A 436 16.65 -0.64 -20.27
N LEU A 437 15.59 -0.20 -19.60
CA LEU A 437 15.65 0.46 -18.30
C LEU A 437 15.05 -0.44 -17.24
N GLU A 438 15.86 -0.83 -16.27
CA GLU A 438 15.43 -1.65 -15.14
C GLU A 438 14.71 -0.80 -14.08
N LEU A 439 13.69 -1.34 -13.45
CA LEU A 439 12.99 -0.68 -12.35
C LEU A 439 13.95 -0.36 -11.18
N ILE A 440 14.93 -1.23 -10.94
CA ILE A 440 15.94 -1.01 -9.90
C ILE A 440 16.79 0.25 -10.18
N ASP A 441 17.01 0.62 -11.44
CA ASP A 441 17.71 1.84 -11.81
C ASP A 441 16.91 3.08 -11.42
N PHE A 442 15.60 3.05 -11.65
CA PHE A 442 14.70 4.13 -11.20
C PHE A 442 14.70 4.25 -9.66
N ILE A 443 14.55 3.13 -8.94
CA ILE A 443 14.58 3.10 -7.48
C ILE A 443 15.91 3.65 -6.96
N ASN A 444 17.03 3.19 -7.50
CA ASN A 444 18.35 3.65 -7.12
C ASN A 444 18.56 5.13 -7.47
N ASN A 445 18.02 5.60 -8.58
CA ASN A 445 18.06 7.01 -8.95
C ASN A 445 17.30 7.88 -7.93
N VAL A 446 16.12 7.43 -7.46
CA VAL A 446 15.41 8.10 -6.36
C VAL A 446 16.28 8.16 -5.09
N LEU A 447 16.95 7.07 -4.72
CA LEU A 447 17.72 6.97 -3.47
C LEU A 447 19.11 7.61 -3.53
N ASP A 448 19.67 7.86 -4.71
CA ASP A 448 21.01 8.43 -4.86
C ASP A 448 21.11 9.90 -4.50
N GLY A 449 20.03 10.64 -4.67
CA GLY A 449 19.97 12.04 -4.28
C GLY A 449 20.86 12.99 -5.10
N GLN A 450 21.17 12.65 -6.36
CA GLN A 450 22.00 13.47 -7.25
C GLN A 450 21.33 13.72 -8.60
N GLY A 451 21.42 14.94 -9.09
CA GLY A 451 20.85 15.33 -10.38
C GLY A 451 19.33 15.29 -10.43
N ARG A 452 18.78 15.41 -11.63
CA ARG A 452 17.34 15.27 -11.88
C ARG A 452 16.89 13.83 -11.64
N VAL A 453 15.72 13.63 -11.07
CA VAL A 453 15.11 12.31 -10.95
C VAL A 453 14.71 11.80 -12.33
N LEU A 454 14.82 10.49 -12.54
CA LEU A 454 14.53 9.82 -13.80
C LEU A 454 13.03 9.94 -14.15
N HIS A 455 12.77 10.14 -15.45
CA HIS A 455 11.44 10.07 -16.04
C HIS A 455 11.48 9.07 -17.19
N ALA A 456 10.60 8.08 -17.15
CA ALA A 456 10.51 7.06 -18.18
C ALA A 456 9.06 6.61 -18.37
N SER A 457 8.71 6.32 -19.60
CA SER A 457 7.37 5.84 -19.93
C SER A 457 7.46 4.91 -21.13
N GLU A 458 6.94 3.72 -20.98
CA GLU A 458 6.86 2.73 -22.06
C GLU A 458 5.65 3.02 -22.95
N THR A 459 5.77 2.74 -24.24
CA THR A 459 4.69 3.01 -25.23
C THR A 459 4.07 1.74 -25.79
N SER A 460 4.73 0.58 -25.60
CA SER A 460 4.30 -0.69 -26.16
C SER A 460 4.46 -1.84 -25.15
N ASP A 461 3.45 -2.68 -25.07
CA ASP A 461 3.46 -3.92 -24.29
C ASP A 461 3.92 -5.16 -25.09
N ALA A 462 4.28 -4.98 -26.36
CA ALA A 462 4.57 -6.10 -27.26
C ALA A 462 5.71 -6.99 -26.76
N ALA A 463 6.77 -6.40 -26.21
CA ALA A 463 7.91 -7.14 -25.68
C ALA A 463 7.53 -7.92 -24.40
N ASP A 464 6.71 -7.34 -23.53
CA ASP A 464 6.26 -7.99 -22.30
C ASP A 464 5.29 -9.15 -22.58
N ARG A 465 4.37 -8.97 -23.52
CA ARG A 465 3.45 -10.02 -23.96
C ARG A 465 4.15 -11.16 -24.69
N ALA A 466 5.30 -10.90 -25.30
CA ALA A 466 6.12 -11.92 -25.93
C ALA A 466 6.97 -12.75 -24.94
N LYS A 467 7.10 -12.32 -23.68
CA LYS A 467 7.84 -13.06 -22.67
C LYS A 467 7.16 -14.40 -22.37
N PRO A 468 7.93 -15.50 -22.30
CA PRO A 468 7.35 -16.78 -21.88
C PRO A 468 6.84 -16.68 -20.45
N ALA A 469 5.68 -17.29 -20.18
CA ALA A 469 5.11 -17.33 -18.85
C ALA A 469 6.09 -18.01 -17.87
N ASN A 470 6.44 -17.31 -16.81
CA ASN A 470 7.24 -17.85 -15.72
C ASN A 470 6.33 -18.71 -14.82
N PRO A 471 6.57 -20.02 -14.63
CA PRO A 471 5.71 -20.86 -13.81
C PRO A 471 5.57 -20.39 -12.36
N LEU A 472 6.61 -19.75 -11.80
CA LEU A 472 6.54 -19.18 -10.46
C LEU A 472 5.59 -17.99 -10.42
N TYR A 473 5.65 -17.11 -11.42
CA TYR A 473 4.74 -15.96 -11.49
C TYR A 473 3.30 -16.40 -11.75
N LEU A 474 3.08 -17.41 -12.57
CA LEU A 474 1.73 -17.98 -12.76
C LEU A 474 1.16 -18.53 -11.44
N LEU A 475 1.99 -19.21 -10.63
CA LEU A 475 1.57 -19.68 -9.32
C LEU A 475 1.26 -18.51 -8.38
N VAL A 476 2.13 -17.51 -8.32
CA VAL A 476 1.90 -16.31 -7.50
C VAL A 476 0.66 -15.57 -7.96
N ASP A 477 0.47 -15.41 -9.26
CA ASP A 477 -0.71 -14.76 -9.84
C ASP A 477 -2.01 -15.48 -9.50
N GLN A 478 -2.02 -16.83 -9.57
CA GLN A 478 -3.15 -17.63 -9.11
C GLN A 478 -3.45 -17.46 -7.62
N LEU A 479 -2.42 -17.25 -6.82
CA LEU A 479 -2.57 -16.98 -5.40
C LEU A 479 -3.07 -15.53 -5.17
N LEU A 480 -2.57 -14.59 -5.94
CA LEU A 480 -2.96 -13.19 -5.87
C LEU A 480 -4.38 -12.95 -6.42
N SER A 481 -4.74 -13.53 -7.57
CA SER A 481 -6.05 -13.36 -8.23
C SER A 481 -7.23 -13.90 -7.42
N LYS A 482 -6.99 -14.81 -6.49
CA LYS A 482 -8.03 -15.33 -5.59
C LYS A 482 -8.27 -14.43 -4.38
N GLY A 483 -7.63 -13.30 -4.29
CA GLY A 483 -7.75 -12.52 -3.08
C GLY A 483 -7.00 -11.19 -2.97
N LEU A 484 -6.47 -10.63 -4.02
CA LEU A 484 -5.97 -9.23 -3.98
C LEU A 484 -6.98 -8.28 -4.56
#